data_2957e18f6a644e7570a1192ec18e9d60
#
_entry.id   2957e18f6a644e7570a1192ec18e9d60
#
_cell.length_a   1.000
_cell.length_b   1.000
_cell.length_c   1.000
_cell.angle_alpha   90.00
_cell.angle_beta   90.00
_cell.angle_gamma   90.00
#
_symmetry.space_group_name_H-M   'P 1'
#
loop_
_entity.id
_entity.type
_entity.pdbx_description
1 polymer ?
#
loop_
_entity_poly.entity_id
_entity_poly.type
_entity_poly.pdbx_seq_one_letter_code
_entity_poly.pdbx_strand_id
1 'polypeptide(L)'
;GKKLVFFNTHLDNDGKTARKEGVQLILNKIKETAPHMPAIITGDFNCTPGEAPLQTLEKGGMKNTSKVATVMYGPSWSFHDFGRLPMEKRVLLDYVFVTNGTKTDRYRVIQDTPENGFLSDHNPVLVNITLQ
;
A
#
# COMPACT_ATOMS: atom_id res chain seq x y z
N GLY A 1 -17.23 -12.39 15.23
CA GLY A 1 -16.00 -11.74 14.77
C GLY A 1 -16.27 -10.34 14.22
N LYS A 2 -15.26 -9.49 14.16
CA LYS A 2 -15.38 -8.13 13.57
C LYS A 2 -15.40 -8.24 12.05
N LYS A 3 -16.28 -7.49 11.39
CA LYS A 3 -16.33 -7.36 9.93
C LYS A 3 -15.39 -6.23 9.48
N LEU A 4 -14.79 -6.38 8.31
CA LEU A 4 -14.00 -5.35 7.64
C LEU A 4 -14.27 -5.40 6.14
N VAL A 5 -13.89 -4.34 5.44
CA VAL A 5 -13.89 -4.28 3.97
C VAL A 5 -12.46 -4.27 3.48
N PHE A 6 -12.20 -5.06 2.46
CA PHE A 6 -10.88 -5.18 1.86
C PHE A 6 -10.94 -4.83 0.39
N PHE A 7 -10.12 -3.86 -0.03
CA PHE A 7 -9.92 -3.46 -1.42
C PHE A 7 -8.51 -3.84 -1.85
N ASN A 8 -8.38 -4.41 -3.02
CA ASN A 8 -7.09 -4.61 -3.67
C ASN A 8 -7.10 -3.94 -5.03
N THR A 9 -6.04 -3.23 -5.38
CA THR A 9 -5.95 -2.47 -6.62
C THR A 9 -4.57 -2.56 -7.24
N HIS A 10 -4.52 -2.41 -8.56
CA HIS A 10 -3.32 -2.09 -9.31
C HIS A 10 -3.63 -0.87 -10.16
N LEU A 11 -3.11 0.28 -9.77
CA LEU A 11 -3.37 1.55 -10.46
C LEU A 11 -2.56 1.65 -11.75
N ASP A 12 -3.04 2.47 -12.68
CA ASP A 12 -2.42 2.69 -13.97
C ASP A 12 -0.95 3.16 -13.85
N ASN A 13 -0.06 2.57 -14.62
CA ASN A 13 1.38 2.86 -14.56
C ASN A 13 1.78 4.20 -15.19
N ASP A 14 1.02 4.70 -16.18
CA ASP A 14 1.31 5.94 -16.91
C ASP A 14 0.36 7.08 -16.56
N GLY A 15 -0.92 6.78 -16.41
CA GLY A 15 -2.01 7.75 -16.29
C GLY A 15 -2.12 8.41 -14.92
N LYS A 16 -1.48 9.55 -14.69
CA LYS A 16 -1.59 10.30 -13.42
C LYS A 16 -3.04 10.64 -13.04
N THR A 17 -3.86 11.03 -14.02
CA THR A 17 -5.29 11.30 -13.81
C THR A 17 -6.03 10.02 -13.43
N ALA A 18 -5.79 8.92 -14.15
CA ALA A 18 -6.40 7.62 -13.85
C ALA A 18 -6.09 7.14 -12.43
N ARG A 19 -4.83 7.29 -11.97
CA ARG A 19 -4.45 6.95 -10.58
C ARG A 19 -5.20 7.81 -9.55
N LYS A 20 -5.31 9.12 -9.79
CA LYS A 20 -6.03 10.03 -8.89
C LYS A 20 -7.52 9.70 -8.82
N GLU A 21 -8.17 9.50 -9.96
CA GLU A 21 -9.59 9.13 -10.04
C GLU A 21 -9.84 7.74 -9.44
N GLY A 22 -8.91 6.80 -9.66
CA GLY A 22 -8.98 5.45 -9.09
C GLY A 22 -9.02 5.44 -7.56
N VAL A 23 -8.14 6.19 -6.90
CA VAL A 23 -8.16 6.28 -5.43
C VAL A 23 -9.39 7.02 -4.91
N GLN A 24 -9.89 8.03 -5.64
CA GLN A 24 -11.13 8.71 -5.29
C GLN A 24 -12.34 7.78 -5.39
N LEU A 25 -12.39 6.94 -6.43
CA LEU A 25 -13.42 5.91 -6.58
C LEU A 25 -13.40 4.93 -5.41
N ILE A 26 -12.23 4.45 -4.99
CA ILE A 26 -12.10 3.54 -3.84
C ILE A 26 -12.63 4.21 -2.58
N LEU A 27 -12.25 5.46 -2.30
CA LEU A 27 -12.77 6.21 -1.14
C LEU A 27 -14.30 6.35 -1.16
N ASN A 28 -14.87 6.63 -2.33
CA ASN A 28 -16.32 6.72 -2.49
C ASN A 28 -16.99 5.37 -2.22
N LYS A 29 -16.42 4.28 -2.76
CA LYS A 29 -16.93 2.92 -2.52
C LYS A 29 -16.86 2.50 -1.05
N ILE A 30 -15.80 2.86 -0.33
CA ILE A 30 -15.72 2.63 1.11
C ILE A 30 -16.87 3.35 1.84
N LYS A 31 -17.11 4.61 1.52
CA LYS A 31 -18.21 5.39 2.12
C LYS A 31 -19.59 4.83 1.82
N GLU A 32 -19.81 4.33 0.59
CA GLU A 32 -21.07 3.76 0.15
C GLU A 32 -21.34 2.38 0.79
N THR A 33 -20.35 1.51 0.79
CA THR A 33 -20.53 0.09 1.14
C THR A 33 -20.24 -0.22 2.60
N ALA A 34 -19.41 0.56 3.26
CA ALA A 34 -18.89 0.27 4.59
C ALA A 34 -18.64 1.52 5.44
N PRO A 35 -19.61 2.45 5.59
CA PRO A 35 -19.38 3.75 6.22
C PRO A 35 -18.92 3.67 7.69
N HIS A 36 -19.16 2.54 8.35
CA HIS A 36 -18.86 2.31 9.77
C HIS A 36 -17.98 1.07 10.02
N MET A 37 -17.43 0.48 8.96
CA MET A 37 -16.55 -0.67 9.09
C MET A 37 -15.09 -0.28 8.84
N PRO A 38 -14.15 -0.95 9.51
CA PRO A 38 -12.75 -0.83 9.13
C PRO A 38 -12.55 -1.21 7.66
N ALA A 39 -11.77 -0.42 6.94
CA ALA A 39 -11.39 -0.71 5.57
C ALA A 39 -9.87 -0.83 5.43
N ILE A 40 -9.44 -1.75 4.59
CA ILE A 40 -8.05 -1.96 4.21
C ILE A 40 -7.97 -1.81 2.69
N ILE A 41 -6.97 -1.09 2.21
CA ILE A 41 -6.65 -0.99 0.79
C ILE A 41 -5.23 -1.50 0.59
N THR A 42 -5.03 -2.43 -0.33
CA THR A 42 -3.71 -2.95 -0.69
C THR A 42 -3.49 -2.86 -2.19
N GLY A 43 -2.24 -2.88 -2.62
CA GLY A 43 -1.90 -3.06 -4.02
C GLY A 43 -0.67 -2.29 -4.48
N ASP A 44 -0.41 -2.43 -5.78
CA ASP A 44 0.52 -1.58 -6.51
C ASP A 44 -0.19 -0.29 -6.92
N PHE A 45 0.22 0.82 -6.33
CA PHE A 45 -0.37 2.14 -6.60
C PHE A 45 0.32 2.87 -7.76
N ASN A 46 1.43 2.34 -8.26
CA ASN A 46 2.28 3.01 -9.26
C ASN A 46 2.59 4.47 -8.91
N CYS A 47 2.70 4.75 -7.61
CA CYS A 47 2.98 6.07 -7.04
C CYS A 47 4.15 5.98 -6.08
N THR A 48 5.08 6.90 -6.18
CA THR A 48 6.15 7.05 -5.18
C THR A 48 5.64 7.84 -3.96
N PRO A 49 6.29 7.73 -2.79
CA PRO A 49 5.89 8.46 -1.60
C PRO A 49 5.74 9.96 -1.86
N GLY A 50 4.61 10.55 -1.42
CA GLY A 50 4.31 11.98 -1.57
C GLY A 50 3.52 12.34 -2.82
N GLU A 51 3.25 11.42 -3.74
CA GLU A 51 2.42 11.72 -4.91
C GLU A 51 0.94 11.91 -4.55
N ALA A 52 0.25 12.67 -5.41
CA ALA A 52 -1.13 13.12 -5.19
C ALA A 52 -2.15 11.99 -4.88
N PRO A 53 -2.12 10.81 -5.52
CA PRO A 53 -3.05 9.73 -5.18
C PRO A 53 -2.93 9.27 -3.72
N LEU A 54 -1.69 9.13 -3.20
CA LEU A 54 -1.45 8.72 -1.81
C LEU A 54 -1.92 9.81 -0.83
N GLN A 55 -1.66 11.09 -1.16
CA GLN A 55 -2.15 12.21 -0.37
C GLN A 55 -3.68 12.28 -0.35
N THR A 56 -4.34 11.92 -1.46
CA THR A 56 -5.81 11.85 -1.54
C THR A 56 -6.37 10.82 -0.57
N LEU A 57 -5.76 9.64 -0.48
CA LEU A 57 -6.14 8.62 0.50
C LEU A 57 -5.94 9.11 1.95
N GLU A 58 -4.82 9.73 2.24
CA GLU A 58 -4.52 10.27 3.59
C GLU A 58 -5.54 11.37 3.99
N LYS A 59 -5.84 12.31 3.10
CA LYS A 59 -6.87 13.33 3.29
C LYS A 59 -8.28 12.74 3.42
N GLY A 60 -8.52 11.61 2.77
CA GLY A 60 -9.76 10.83 2.87
C GLY A 60 -9.92 10.02 4.17
N GLY A 61 -8.96 10.12 5.09
CA GLY A 61 -9.00 9.46 6.39
C GLY A 61 -8.32 8.08 6.44
N MET A 62 -7.59 7.71 5.39
CA MET A 62 -6.80 6.49 5.40
C MET A 62 -5.40 6.76 5.96
N LYS A 63 -4.85 5.79 6.70
CA LYS A 63 -3.48 5.83 7.22
C LYS A 63 -2.58 4.95 6.38
N ASN A 64 -1.47 5.50 5.90
CA ASN A 64 -0.42 4.75 5.24
C ASN A 64 0.37 3.95 6.28
N THR A 65 0.30 2.62 6.23
CA THR A 65 0.96 1.74 7.20
C THR A 65 2.48 1.87 7.20
N SER A 66 3.09 2.24 6.08
CA SER A 66 4.54 2.50 5.99
C SER A 66 5.00 3.75 6.74
N LYS A 67 4.04 4.58 7.24
CA LYS A 67 4.34 5.79 8.03
C LYS A 67 3.96 5.64 9.51
N VAL A 68 2.97 4.77 9.81
CA VAL A 68 2.33 4.72 11.14
C VAL A 68 2.57 3.43 11.90
N ALA A 69 3.26 2.45 11.32
CA ALA A 69 3.58 1.21 12.00
C ALA A 69 4.47 1.43 13.22
N THR A 70 4.17 0.71 14.30
CA THR A 70 4.99 0.77 15.53
C THR A 70 6.40 0.25 15.29
N VAL A 71 6.53 -0.77 14.45
CA VAL A 71 7.82 -1.38 14.09
C VAL A 71 7.89 -1.57 12.58
N MET A 72 9.01 -1.22 11.98
CA MET A 72 9.25 -1.32 10.54
C MET A 72 10.51 -2.14 10.25
N TYR A 73 10.47 -2.99 9.22
CA TYR A 73 11.57 -3.84 8.78
C TYR A 73 11.69 -3.84 7.25
N GLY A 74 12.88 -4.18 6.79
CA GLY A 74 13.19 -4.33 5.37
C GLY A 74 13.52 -3.01 4.69
N PRO A 75 13.69 -3.04 3.36
CA PRO A 75 14.05 -1.87 2.57
C PRO A 75 12.88 -0.88 2.47
N SER A 76 13.20 0.36 2.10
CA SER A 76 12.22 1.43 1.83
C SER A 76 11.64 1.39 0.41
N TRP A 77 11.85 0.33 -0.32
CA TRP A 77 11.43 0.14 -1.71
C TRP A 77 10.81 -1.25 -1.90
N SER A 78 9.86 -1.36 -2.80
CA SER A 78 9.24 -2.63 -3.20
C SER A 78 9.55 -3.01 -4.64
N PHE A 79 9.68 -2.05 -5.54
CA PHE A 79 9.98 -2.29 -6.95
C PHE A 79 11.49 -2.30 -7.23
N HIS A 80 11.99 -3.35 -7.93
CA HIS A 80 13.40 -3.56 -8.23
C HIS A 80 13.68 -4.14 -9.61
N ASP A 81 12.63 -4.38 -10.41
CA ASP A 81 12.73 -4.90 -11.79
C ASP A 81 13.60 -6.17 -11.87
N PHE A 82 13.23 -7.22 -11.15
CA PHE A 82 13.98 -8.48 -11.06
C PHE A 82 15.47 -8.28 -10.69
N GLY A 83 15.75 -7.28 -9.85
CA GLY A 83 17.10 -6.93 -9.44
C GLY A 83 17.91 -6.11 -10.44
N ARG A 84 17.35 -5.79 -11.63
CA ARG A 84 18.04 -5.02 -12.68
C ARG A 84 18.24 -3.57 -12.32
N LEU A 85 17.33 -2.98 -11.51
CA LEU A 85 17.50 -1.61 -11.07
C LEU A 85 18.61 -1.48 -10.05
N PRO A 86 19.53 -0.51 -10.21
CA PRO A 86 20.48 -0.17 -9.17
C PRO A 86 19.73 0.35 -7.94
N MET A 87 20.36 0.23 -6.77
CA MET A 87 19.70 0.45 -5.47
C MET A 87 19.05 1.83 -5.36
N GLU A 88 19.71 2.86 -5.86
CA GLU A 88 19.26 4.26 -5.82
C GLU A 88 18.04 4.56 -6.73
N LYS A 89 17.69 3.65 -7.63
CA LYS A 89 16.52 3.76 -8.51
C LYS A 89 15.32 2.93 -8.07
N ARG A 90 15.50 2.10 -7.03
CA ARG A 90 14.42 1.30 -6.48
C ARG A 90 13.46 2.18 -5.70
N VAL A 91 12.17 1.94 -5.86
CA VAL A 91 11.11 2.79 -5.29
C VAL A 91 10.04 1.97 -4.57
N LEU A 92 9.32 2.61 -3.66
CA LEU A 92 8.14 2.03 -3.05
C LEU A 92 6.92 2.33 -3.93
N LEU A 93 6.25 1.29 -4.42
CA LEU A 93 5.03 1.38 -5.23
C LEU A 93 3.86 0.62 -4.60
N ASP A 94 4.16 -0.32 -3.70
CA ASP A 94 3.18 -1.20 -3.06
C ASP A 94 2.86 -0.70 -1.66
N TYR A 95 1.59 -0.49 -1.40
CA TYR A 95 1.14 0.09 -0.14
C TYR A 95 0.00 -0.69 0.49
N VAL A 96 -0.10 -0.53 1.80
CA VAL A 96 -1.27 -0.92 2.60
C VAL A 96 -1.77 0.32 3.32
N PHE A 97 -3.03 0.66 3.09
CA PHE A 97 -3.75 1.73 3.78
C PHE A 97 -4.83 1.14 4.68
N VAL A 98 -5.03 1.75 5.84
CA VAL A 98 -6.05 1.33 6.80
C VAL A 98 -6.86 2.53 7.29
N THR A 99 -8.13 2.33 7.65
CA THR A 99 -8.96 3.37 8.26
C THR A 99 -8.51 3.71 9.70
N ASN A 100 -8.93 4.87 10.18
CA ASN A 100 -8.83 5.23 11.60
C ASN A 100 -9.48 4.15 12.49
N GLY A 101 -8.94 3.93 13.69
CA GLY A 101 -9.38 2.85 14.58
C GLY A 101 -8.71 1.49 14.29
N THR A 102 -7.85 1.41 13.27
CA THR A 102 -6.99 0.26 13.03
C THR A 102 -5.58 0.60 13.50
N LYS A 103 -5.01 -0.23 14.37
CA LYS A 103 -3.62 -0.10 14.79
C LYS A 103 -2.74 -0.90 13.85
N THR A 104 -1.65 -0.29 13.39
CA THR A 104 -0.61 -0.96 12.62
C THR A 104 0.54 -1.33 13.56
N ASP A 105 0.70 -2.62 13.82
CA ASP A 105 1.72 -3.11 14.75
C ASP A 105 3.07 -3.26 14.07
N ARG A 106 3.09 -3.90 12.90
CA ARG A 106 4.32 -4.15 12.14
C ARG A 106 4.11 -3.89 10.65
N TYR A 107 5.14 -3.36 10.01
CA TYR A 107 5.26 -3.20 8.57
C TYR A 107 6.59 -3.80 8.12
N ARG A 108 6.57 -4.61 7.08
CA ARG A 108 7.79 -5.18 6.50
C ARG A 108 7.70 -5.23 4.99
N VAL A 109 8.75 -4.77 4.31
CA VAL A 109 9.02 -5.14 2.92
C VAL A 109 9.94 -6.36 2.97
N ILE A 110 9.50 -7.48 2.36
CA ILE A 110 10.23 -8.75 2.40
C ILE A 110 11.22 -8.78 1.24
N GLN A 111 12.50 -8.92 1.57
CA GLN A 111 13.60 -8.93 0.59
C GLN A 111 14.29 -10.31 0.53
N ASP A 112 13.51 -11.35 0.62
CA ASP A 112 14.05 -12.70 0.53
C ASP A 112 14.24 -13.07 -0.95
N THR A 113 15.50 -13.19 -1.39
CA THR A 113 15.84 -13.59 -2.75
C THR A 113 16.16 -15.08 -2.76
N PRO A 114 15.38 -15.91 -3.47
CA PRO A 114 15.70 -17.32 -3.65
C PRO A 114 17.03 -17.51 -4.38
N GLU A 115 17.66 -18.66 -4.19
CA GLU A 115 18.93 -19.02 -4.87
C GLU A 115 18.84 -18.91 -6.40
N ASN A 116 17.65 -19.17 -6.96
CA ASN A 116 17.40 -19.15 -8.41
C ASN A 116 16.93 -17.77 -8.94
N GLY A 117 17.08 -16.69 -8.16
CA GLY A 117 16.74 -15.34 -8.56
C GLY A 117 15.38 -14.85 -8.04
N PHE A 118 14.88 -13.77 -8.60
CA PHE A 118 13.67 -13.09 -8.14
C PHE A 118 12.40 -13.76 -8.70
N LEU A 119 11.41 -14.00 -7.83
CA LEU A 119 10.09 -14.54 -8.21
C LEU A 119 9.14 -13.50 -8.79
N SER A 120 9.43 -12.22 -8.54
CA SER A 120 8.68 -11.06 -9.03
C SER A 120 9.64 -9.90 -9.22
N ASP A 121 9.23 -8.89 -9.94
CA ASP A 121 9.91 -7.59 -10.04
C ASP A 121 9.60 -6.68 -8.84
N HIS A 122 8.66 -7.10 -7.98
CA HIS A 122 8.34 -6.46 -6.71
C HIS A 122 8.63 -7.35 -5.51
N ASN A 123 8.96 -6.73 -4.39
CA ASN A 123 9.01 -7.38 -3.07
C ASN A 123 7.63 -7.39 -2.42
N PRO A 124 7.24 -8.47 -1.72
CA PRO A 124 6.02 -8.49 -0.94
C PRO A 124 6.04 -7.48 0.22
N VAL A 125 4.88 -6.89 0.50
CA VAL A 125 4.64 -6.05 1.68
C VAL A 125 3.77 -6.81 2.67
N LEU A 126 4.27 -7.01 3.89
CA LEU A 126 3.56 -7.65 4.99
C LEU A 126 3.22 -6.63 6.08
N VAL A 127 1.96 -6.60 6.49
CA VAL A 127 1.49 -5.71 7.55
C VAL A 127 0.68 -6.48 8.59
N ASN A 128 1.03 -6.32 9.86
CA ASN A 128 0.23 -6.80 10.98
C ASN A 128 -0.61 -5.65 11.51
N ILE A 129 -1.92 -5.87 11.59
CA ILE A 129 -2.89 -4.89 12.08
C ILE A 129 -3.74 -5.47 13.21
N THR A 130 -4.18 -4.59 14.10
CA THR A 130 -5.17 -4.90 15.14
C THR A 130 -6.41 -4.02 14.91
N LEU A 131 -7.57 -4.66 14.77
CA LEU A 131 -8.88 -3.98 14.70
C LEU A 131 -9.31 -3.58 16.11
N GLN A 132 -9.46 -2.30 16.34
CA GLN A 132 -9.93 -1.73 17.61
C GLN A 132 -11.45 -1.75 17.72
#